data_89d8c4098a36ded5132012e7e01cecea
#
_entry.id   89d8c4098a36ded5132012e7e01cecea
#
_cell.length_a   1.000
_cell.length_b   1.000
_cell.length_c   1.000
_cell.angle_alpha   90.00
_cell.angle_beta   90.00
_cell.angle_gamma   90.00
#
_symmetry.space_group_name_H-M   'P 1'
#
loop_
_entity.id
_entity.type
_entity.pdbx_description
1 polymer ?
#
loop_
_entity_poly.entity_id
_entity_poly.type
_entity_poly.pdbx_seq_one_letter_code
_entity_poly.pdbx_strand_id
1 'polypeptide(L)'
;MRVLIAGLLLAMVGPSLAAGIVVTDGDTFQLDHTTYRLDGIDAPEIDQTCLDQSGDVWPCGVTARDRLSAYIGNRAVRCEDKGPDPVYKHRRIGICSIESEATTLNEWLVREGWAIKFEPSAKGRFAAEEADARVNRRGLWQGCFAEPRDLRRWNLNGARLIGGGCQAGHENRTRVKLFRVDTAMPPGCPIKAKLALRAVGYEGIYHLPSCGSYRRVKRANRWFCSEEDALAEGFRKALTCR
;
A
#
# COMPACT_ATOMS: atom_id res chain seq x y z
N MET A 1 -5.54 17.96 69.35
CA MET A 1 -5.62 18.54 67.96
C MET A 1 -4.71 17.71 67.03
N ARG A 2 -5.29 16.79 66.30
CA ARG A 2 -4.53 15.94 65.31
C ARG A 2 -4.72 16.48 63.93
N VAL A 3 -3.63 16.97 63.35
CA VAL A 3 -3.62 17.47 61.96
C VAL A 3 -3.39 16.30 61.04
N LEU A 4 -4.39 15.95 60.18
CA LEU A 4 -4.28 14.99 59.10
C LEU A 4 -3.71 15.71 57.87
N ILE A 5 -2.47 15.38 57.51
CA ILE A 5 -1.87 15.82 56.24
C ILE A 5 -2.33 14.85 55.15
N ALA A 6 -3.24 15.31 54.30
CA ALA A 6 -3.62 14.57 53.10
C ALA A 6 -2.54 14.79 52.02
N GLY A 7 -1.75 13.75 51.75
CA GLY A 7 -0.78 13.74 50.68
C GLY A 7 -1.47 13.62 49.31
N LEU A 8 -1.35 14.65 48.48
CA LEU A 8 -1.80 14.67 47.07
C LEU A 8 -0.81 13.90 46.24
N LEU A 9 -1.15 12.68 45.82
CA LEU A 9 -0.39 11.92 44.83
C LEU A 9 -0.62 12.54 43.45
N LEU A 10 0.33 13.33 42.98
CA LEU A 10 0.39 13.74 41.56
C LEU A 10 0.81 12.51 40.74
N ALA A 11 -0.12 11.92 39.98
CA ALA A 11 0.19 10.94 38.97
C ALA A 11 0.94 11.65 37.85
N MET A 12 2.25 11.40 37.75
CA MET A 12 3.05 11.81 36.57
C MET A 12 2.62 10.97 35.38
N VAL A 13 1.77 11.51 34.50
CA VAL A 13 1.55 10.97 33.17
C VAL A 13 2.80 11.30 32.37
N GLY A 14 3.70 10.33 32.22
CA GLY A 14 4.86 10.46 31.34
C GLY A 14 4.42 10.64 29.89
N PRO A 15 5.21 11.31 29.02
CA PRO A 15 4.91 11.40 27.60
C PRO A 15 4.87 9.98 27.04
N SER A 16 3.72 9.57 26.51
CA SER A 16 3.62 8.39 25.67
C SER A 16 4.49 8.65 24.46
N LEU A 17 5.58 7.93 24.32
CA LEU A 17 6.35 7.91 23.07
C LEU A 17 5.38 7.43 22.00
N ALA A 18 5.00 8.30 21.08
CA ALA A 18 4.20 7.92 19.94
C ALA A 18 4.95 6.80 19.21
N ALA A 19 4.31 5.65 19.04
CA ALA A 19 4.86 4.53 18.28
C ALA A 19 5.32 5.04 16.91
N GLY A 20 6.55 4.69 16.52
CA GLY A 20 7.08 5.09 15.21
C GLY A 20 6.30 4.40 14.09
N ILE A 21 5.36 5.11 13.48
CA ILE A 21 4.57 4.59 12.36
C ILE A 21 5.18 5.09 11.05
N VAL A 22 5.54 4.16 10.18
CA VAL A 22 6.05 4.47 8.82
C VAL A 22 5.16 3.79 7.80
N VAL A 23 4.38 4.56 7.05
CA VAL A 23 3.54 4.05 5.97
C VAL A 23 4.39 3.88 4.71
N THR A 24 4.53 2.64 4.24
CA THR A 24 5.35 2.30 3.07
C THR A 24 4.50 2.19 1.80
N ASP A 25 3.25 1.74 1.93
CA ASP A 25 2.32 1.58 0.82
C ASP A 25 0.89 1.89 1.26
N GLY A 26 -0.07 1.87 0.34
CA GLY A 26 -1.47 2.18 0.60
C GLY A 26 -2.18 1.20 1.55
N ASP A 27 -1.64 0.00 1.74
CA ASP A 27 -2.17 -1.03 2.65
C ASP A 27 -1.09 -1.65 3.57
N THR A 28 0.11 -1.07 3.61
CA THR A 28 1.25 -1.61 4.36
C THR A 28 1.95 -0.50 5.14
N PHE A 29 2.18 -0.74 6.43
CA PHE A 29 2.91 0.18 7.29
C PHE A 29 3.69 -0.56 8.38
N GLN A 30 4.75 0.06 8.87
CA GLN A 30 5.49 -0.39 10.03
C GLN A 30 4.91 0.29 11.29
N LEU A 31 4.60 -0.53 12.29
CA LEU A 31 4.25 -0.11 13.63
C LEU A 31 5.36 -0.61 14.56
N ASP A 32 6.14 0.30 15.11
CA ASP A 32 7.39 0.00 15.84
C ASP A 32 8.35 -0.82 14.97
N HIS A 33 8.53 -2.11 15.29
CA HIS A 33 9.41 -3.03 14.56
C HIS A 33 8.65 -4.09 13.76
N THR A 34 7.32 -3.97 13.67
CA THR A 34 6.47 -4.93 12.98
C THR A 34 5.84 -4.32 11.73
N THR A 35 6.08 -4.91 10.58
CA THR A 35 5.41 -4.52 9.34
C THR A 35 4.07 -5.25 9.25
N TYR A 36 2.98 -4.48 9.13
CA TYR A 36 1.63 -4.98 8.92
C TYR A 36 1.15 -4.71 7.51
N ARG A 37 0.58 -5.74 6.87
CA ARG A 37 -0.29 -5.61 5.72
C ARG A 37 -1.74 -5.70 6.18
N LEU A 38 -2.57 -4.77 5.75
CA LEU A 38 -3.96 -4.69 6.13
C LEU A 38 -4.78 -5.82 5.49
N ASP A 39 -5.47 -6.61 6.33
CA ASP A 39 -6.24 -7.78 5.90
C ASP A 39 -7.50 -7.42 5.14
N GLY A 40 -7.82 -8.18 4.09
CA GLY A 40 -9.08 -8.10 3.36
C GLY A 40 -9.18 -6.96 2.36
N ILE A 41 -8.10 -6.21 2.16
CA ILE A 41 -8.04 -5.11 1.20
C ILE A 41 -6.82 -5.22 0.28
N ASP A 42 -6.86 -4.50 -0.84
CA ASP A 42 -5.73 -4.37 -1.76
C ASP A 42 -5.67 -2.91 -2.25
N ALA A 43 -4.63 -2.18 -1.87
CA ALA A 43 -4.42 -0.81 -2.30
C ALA A 43 -3.57 -0.76 -3.58
N PRO A 44 -3.60 0.36 -4.32
CA PRO A 44 -2.68 0.54 -5.43
C PRO A 44 -1.22 0.42 -4.98
N GLU A 45 -0.42 -0.26 -5.77
CA GLU A 45 1.02 -0.36 -5.58
C GLU A 45 1.65 1.05 -5.55
N ILE A 46 2.72 1.25 -4.78
CA ILE A 46 3.34 2.57 -4.60
C ILE A 46 3.69 3.27 -5.92
N ASP A 47 4.05 2.51 -6.94
CA ASP A 47 4.39 2.99 -8.28
C ASP A 47 3.22 2.91 -9.28
N GLN A 48 2.03 2.55 -8.80
CA GLN A 48 0.83 2.47 -9.63
C GLN A 48 0.33 3.84 -10.04
N THR A 49 -0.03 3.95 -11.33
CA THR A 49 -0.74 5.10 -11.86
C THR A 49 -2.17 4.71 -12.22
N CYS A 50 -3.07 5.69 -12.11
CA CYS A 50 -4.48 5.58 -12.45
C CYS A 50 -4.86 6.69 -13.44
N LEU A 51 -6.03 6.60 -14.06
CA LEU A 51 -6.63 7.69 -14.80
C LEU A 51 -7.66 8.40 -13.92
N ASP A 52 -7.71 9.70 -14.01
CA ASP A 52 -8.77 10.51 -13.39
C ASP A 52 -10.03 10.56 -14.27
N GLN A 53 -10.97 11.44 -13.91
CA GLN A 53 -12.22 11.64 -14.66
C GLN A 53 -12.00 12.16 -16.08
N SER A 54 -10.92 12.90 -16.30
CA SER A 54 -10.52 13.47 -17.60
C SER A 54 -9.72 12.46 -18.45
N GLY A 55 -9.34 11.32 -17.88
CA GLY A 55 -8.47 10.32 -18.49
C GLY A 55 -6.98 10.67 -18.42
N ASP A 56 -6.62 11.61 -17.54
CA ASP A 56 -5.24 11.98 -17.27
C ASP A 56 -4.62 11.05 -16.23
N VAL A 57 -3.31 10.80 -16.39
CA VAL A 57 -2.56 9.88 -15.52
C VAL A 57 -2.15 10.60 -14.23
N TRP A 58 -2.41 9.96 -13.10
CA TRP A 58 -2.02 10.44 -11.78
C TRP A 58 -1.44 9.33 -10.90
N PRO A 59 -0.54 9.63 -9.93
CA PRO A 59 0.16 8.66 -9.09
C PRO A 59 -0.74 8.16 -7.95
N CYS A 60 -1.67 7.26 -8.24
CA CYS A 60 -2.67 6.80 -7.26
C CYS A 60 -2.07 6.01 -6.11
N GLY A 61 -0.99 5.25 -6.34
CA GLY A 61 -0.29 4.52 -5.29
C GLY A 61 0.31 5.47 -4.24
N VAL A 62 1.08 6.46 -4.70
CA VAL A 62 1.63 7.51 -3.80
C VAL A 62 0.51 8.22 -3.05
N THR A 63 -0.59 8.54 -3.75
CA THR A 63 -1.71 9.24 -3.12
C THR A 63 -2.38 8.36 -2.05
N ALA A 64 -2.61 7.07 -2.31
CA ALA A 64 -3.20 6.15 -1.32
C ALA A 64 -2.34 6.05 -0.06
N ARG A 65 -1.01 5.88 -0.20
CA ARG A 65 -0.04 5.89 0.90
C ARG A 65 -0.13 7.19 1.70
N ASP A 66 -0.08 8.33 1.03
CA ASP A 66 -0.07 9.64 1.68
C ASP A 66 -1.40 9.93 2.40
N ARG A 67 -2.53 9.44 1.86
CA ARG A 67 -3.84 9.51 2.50
C ARG A 67 -3.91 8.67 3.76
N LEU A 68 -3.38 7.44 3.74
CA LEU A 68 -3.27 6.60 4.93
C LEU A 68 -2.39 7.26 5.99
N SER A 69 -1.22 7.75 5.59
CA SER A 69 -0.29 8.47 6.48
C SER A 69 -0.93 9.70 7.12
N ALA A 70 -1.61 10.52 6.33
CA ALA A 70 -2.32 11.71 6.83
C ALA A 70 -3.49 11.34 7.75
N TYR A 71 -4.23 10.27 7.43
CA TYR A 71 -5.32 9.80 8.27
C TYR A 71 -4.82 9.26 9.61
N ILE A 72 -3.73 8.53 9.64
CA ILE A 72 -3.10 8.11 10.91
C ILE A 72 -2.57 9.34 11.66
N GLY A 73 -1.81 10.21 11.00
CA GLY A 73 -1.16 11.36 11.63
C GLY A 73 -0.28 10.94 12.80
N ASN A 74 -0.45 11.61 13.93
CA ASN A 74 0.28 11.32 15.17
C ASN A 74 -0.55 10.50 16.18
N ARG A 75 -1.62 9.83 15.72
CA ARG A 75 -2.52 9.08 16.61
C ARG A 75 -2.00 7.67 16.84
N ALA A 76 -2.25 7.15 18.03
CA ALA A 76 -1.89 5.78 18.37
C ALA A 76 -2.74 4.78 17.56
N VAL A 77 -2.05 3.79 17.01
CA VAL A 77 -2.66 2.71 16.23
C VAL A 77 -2.47 1.40 16.96
N ARG A 78 -3.49 0.58 16.96
CA ARG A 78 -3.45 -0.81 17.43
C ARG A 78 -3.83 -1.74 16.29
N CYS A 79 -3.21 -2.92 16.24
CA CYS A 79 -3.50 -3.96 15.27
C CYS A 79 -3.91 -5.26 15.97
N GLU A 80 -4.99 -5.85 15.50
CA GLU A 80 -5.29 -7.26 15.75
C GLU A 80 -4.47 -8.09 14.76
N ASP A 81 -3.47 -8.79 15.28
CA ASP A 81 -2.56 -9.62 14.49
C ASP A 81 -3.24 -10.93 14.06
N LYS A 82 -3.36 -11.14 12.76
CA LYS A 82 -3.97 -12.34 12.17
C LYS A 82 -2.95 -13.42 11.80
N GLY A 83 -1.69 -13.20 12.06
CA GLY A 83 -0.61 -14.15 11.76
C GLY A 83 0.35 -13.66 10.69
N PRO A 84 1.36 -14.48 10.37
CA PRO A 84 2.32 -14.12 9.33
C PRO A 84 1.68 -14.06 7.94
N ASP A 85 2.17 -13.13 7.11
CA ASP A 85 1.79 -13.08 5.70
C ASP A 85 2.15 -14.41 5.00
N PRO A 86 1.23 -15.02 4.25
CA PRO A 86 1.48 -16.31 3.58
C PRO A 86 2.58 -16.23 2.52
N VAL A 87 2.82 -15.06 1.94
CA VAL A 87 3.85 -14.82 0.91
C VAL A 87 5.17 -14.42 1.55
N TYR A 88 5.15 -13.47 2.49
CA TYR A 88 6.34 -12.92 3.14
C TYR A 88 6.25 -13.04 4.66
N LYS A 89 6.90 -14.06 5.22
CA LYS A 89 6.76 -14.48 6.63
C LYS A 89 7.17 -13.44 7.68
N HIS A 90 8.01 -12.48 7.32
CA HIS A 90 8.44 -11.41 8.21
C HIS A 90 7.42 -10.26 8.31
N ARG A 91 6.43 -10.23 7.42
CA ARG A 91 5.29 -9.32 7.46
C ARG A 91 4.11 -9.99 8.15
N ARG A 92 3.32 -9.22 8.90
CA ARG A 92 2.12 -9.67 9.59
C ARG A 92 0.88 -9.22 8.83
N ILE A 93 -0.18 -10.00 8.90
CA ILE A 93 -1.51 -9.59 8.44
C ILE A 93 -2.25 -9.00 9.62
N GLY A 94 -2.89 -7.84 9.45
CA GLY A 94 -3.53 -7.14 10.56
C GLY A 94 -4.86 -6.49 10.21
N ILE A 95 -5.74 -6.44 11.21
CA ILE A 95 -6.87 -5.52 11.22
C ILE A 95 -6.49 -4.41 12.20
N CYS A 96 -6.28 -3.21 11.68
CA CYS A 96 -5.72 -2.11 12.46
C CYS A 96 -6.71 -0.97 12.60
N SER A 97 -6.66 -0.26 13.71
CA SER A 97 -7.50 0.91 13.99
C SER A 97 -6.73 1.97 14.77
N ILE A 98 -7.13 3.22 14.63
CA ILE A 98 -6.73 4.26 15.57
C ILE A 98 -7.41 3.95 16.90
N GLU A 99 -6.67 4.00 18.01
CA GLU A 99 -7.18 3.53 19.31
C GLU A 99 -8.47 4.22 19.77
N SER A 100 -8.64 5.49 19.40
CA SER A 100 -9.83 6.28 19.73
C SER A 100 -11.03 6.07 18.80
N GLU A 101 -10.89 5.23 17.74
CA GLU A 101 -11.89 5.07 16.70
C GLU A 101 -12.40 3.63 16.62
N ALA A 102 -13.70 3.48 16.35
CA ALA A 102 -14.32 2.18 16.09
C ALA A 102 -14.06 1.67 14.66
N THR A 103 -13.92 2.60 13.70
CA THR A 103 -13.63 2.27 12.30
C THR A 103 -12.20 1.80 12.15
N THR A 104 -12.00 0.67 11.48
CA THR A 104 -10.65 0.17 11.18
C THR A 104 -10.02 0.95 10.02
N LEU A 105 -8.68 0.96 9.94
CA LEU A 105 -7.94 1.50 8.80
C LEU A 105 -8.31 0.76 7.51
N ASN A 106 -8.52 -0.56 7.62
CA ASN A 106 -8.97 -1.42 6.52
C ASN A 106 -10.31 -0.93 5.94
N GLU A 107 -11.29 -0.71 6.80
CA GLU A 107 -12.62 -0.23 6.43
C GLU A 107 -12.60 1.20 5.87
N TRP A 108 -11.85 2.10 6.54
CA TRP A 108 -11.70 3.49 6.13
C TRP A 108 -11.13 3.61 4.72
N LEU A 109 -10.06 2.84 4.41
CA LEU A 109 -9.42 2.86 3.09
C LEU A 109 -10.40 2.44 1.98
N VAL A 110 -11.21 1.42 2.21
CA VAL A 110 -12.20 0.98 1.22
C VAL A 110 -13.33 2.00 1.08
N ARG A 111 -13.85 2.53 2.19
CA ARG A 111 -14.91 3.54 2.21
C ARG A 111 -14.50 4.83 1.48
N GLU A 112 -13.26 5.27 1.66
CA GLU A 112 -12.73 6.45 1.00
C GLU A 112 -12.20 6.15 -0.43
N GLY A 113 -12.27 4.89 -0.86
CA GLY A 113 -11.87 4.46 -2.19
C GLY A 113 -10.36 4.44 -2.43
N TRP A 114 -9.54 4.37 -1.37
CA TRP A 114 -8.07 4.28 -1.47
C TRP A 114 -7.56 2.84 -1.55
N ALA A 115 -8.43 1.87 -1.29
CA ALA A 115 -8.22 0.45 -1.51
C ALA A 115 -9.50 -0.19 -2.05
N ILE A 116 -9.37 -1.38 -2.62
CA ILE A 116 -10.49 -2.25 -2.99
C ILE A 116 -10.57 -3.41 -2.00
N LYS A 117 -11.74 -4.03 -1.86
CA LYS A 117 -11.85 -5.27 -1.12
C LYS A 117 -11.09 -6.39 -1.82
N PHE A 118 -10.36 -7.19 -1.07
CA PHE A 118 -9.62 -8.35 -1.58
C PHE A 118 -10.33 -9.64 -1.19
N GLU A 119 -11.20 -10.16 -2.06
CA GLU A 119 -12.10 -11.28 -1.76
C GLU A 119 -11.44 -12.53 -1.17
N PRO A 120 -10.22 -12.96 -1.56
CA PRO A 120 -9.60 -14.12 -0.93
C PRO A 120 -9.50 -14.02 0.60
N SER A 121 -9.35 -12.81 1.16
CA SER A 121 -9.26 -12.59 2.61
C SER A 121 -10.39 -11.75 3.18
N ALA A 122 -11.08 -10.93 2.37
CA ALA A 122 -12.22 -10.12 2.82
C ALA A 122 -13.38 -10.95 3.35
N LYS A 123 -13.67 -12.10 2.73
CA LYS A 123 -14.78 -13.00 3.12
C LYS A 123 -16.12 -12.26 3.27
N GLY A 124 -16.43 -11.42 2.29
CA GLY A 124 -17.64 -10.59 2.27
C GLY A 124 -17.56 -9.29 3.07
N ARG A 125 -16.50 -9.04 3.84
CA ARG A 125 -16.29 -7.74 4.49
C ARG A 125 -16.09 -6.65 3.45
N PHE A 126 -16.35 -5.40 3.83
CA PHE A 126 -16.13 -4.19 3.04
C PHE A 126 -16.93 -4.08 1.74
N ALA A 127 -17.97 -4.92 1.55
CA ALA A 127 -18.81 -4.88 0.34
C ALA A 127 -19.67 -3.60 0.29
N ALA A 128 -20.21 -3.19 1.42
CA ALA A 128 -21.03 -1.97 1.54
C ALA A 128 -20.16 -0.71 1.37
N GLU A 129 -18.98 -0.68 2.00
CA GLU A 129 -18.03 0.41 1.93
C GLU A 129 -17.51 0.61 0.50
N GLU A 130 -17.16 -0.49 -0.19
CA GLU A 130 -16.75 -0.41 -1.59
C GLU A 130 -17.90 0.04 -2.50
N ALA A 131 -19.11 -0.45 -2.28
CA ALA A 131 -20.28 -0.03 -3.06
C ALA A 131 -20.56 1.48 -2.88
N ASP A 132 -20.48 1.97 -1.66
CA ASP A 132 -20.63 3.40 -1.36
C ASP A 132 -19.51 4.24 -1.98
N ALA A 133 -18.25 3.79 -1.90
CA ALA A 133 -17.13 4.46 -2.56
C ALA A 133 -17.31 4.56 -4.09
N ARG A 134 -17.80 3.49 -4.71
CA ARG A 134 -18.11 3.44 -6.16
C ARG A 134 -19.21 4.42 -6.56
N VAL A 135 -20.34 4.42 -5.85
CA VAL A 135 -21.49 5.29 -6.12
C VAL A 135 -21.06 6.77 -6.01
N ASN A 136 -20.29 7.09 -4.97
CA ASN A 136 -19.85 8.45 -4.71
C ASN A 136 -18.55 8.83 -5.43
N ARG A 137 -17.99 7.93 -6.27
CA ARG A 137 -16.75 8.12 -7.05
C ARG A 137 -15.58 8.60 -6.19
N ARG A 138 -15.44 8.05 -4.97
CA ARG A 138 -14.34 8.43 -4.07
C ARG A 138 -13.02 7.80 -4.52
N GLY A 139 -11.93 8.49 -4.26
CA GLY A 139 -10.57 7.99 -4.47
C GLY A 139 -10.36 7.44 -5.88
N LEU A 140 -10.01 6.17 -5.98
CA LEU A 140 -9.77 5.45 -7.24
C LEU A 140 -11.00 5.40 -8.16
N TRP A 141 -12.20 5.37 -7.55
CA TRP A 141 -13.47 5.19 -8.26
C TRP A 141 -13.88 6.41 -9.10
N GLN A 142 -13.19 7.55 -8.95
CA GLN A 142 -13.40 8.73 -9.79
C GLN A 142 -13.05 8.49 -11.26
N GLY A 143 -12.11 7.59 -11.55
CA GLY A 143 -11.57 7.38 -12.88
C GLY A 143 -11.47 5.91 -13.27
N CYS A 144 -10.36 5.52 -13.90
CA CYS A 144 -10.09 4.15 -14.33
C CYS A 144 -8.73 3.69 -13.82
N PHE A 145 -8.65 2.45 -13.31
CA PHE A 145 -7.41 1.87 -12.81
C PHE A 145 -7.35 0.36 -13.08
N ALA A 146 -6.13 -0.18 -13.13
CA ALA A 146 -5.92 -1.62 -13.13
C ALA A 146 -6.06 -2.16 -11.70
N GLU A 147 -6.61 -3.35 -11.55
CA GLU A 147 -6.64 -4.02 -10.24
C GLU A 147 -5.19 -4.16 -9.72
N PRO A 148 -4.90 -3.78 -8.45
CA PRO A 148 -3.52 -3.72 -7.94
C PRO A 148 -2.73 -5.02 -8.14
N ARG A 149 -3.35 -6.18 -7.86
CA ARG A 149 -2.72 -7.48 -8.08
C ARG A 149 -2.32 -7.74 -9.53
N ASP A 150 -3.02 -7.15 -10.52
CA ASP A 150 -2.67 -7.30 -11.93
C ASP A 150 -1.44 -6.46 -12.30
N LEU A 151 -1.30 -5.27 -11.68
CA LEU A 151 -0.06 -4.50 -11.80
C LEU A 151 1.12 -5.23 -11.15
N ARG A 152 0.92 -5.78 -9.96
CA ARG A 152 1.92 -6.56 -9.20
C ARG A 152 2.50 -7.69 -10.05
N ARG A 153 1.64 -8.41 -10.78
CA ARG A 153 2.00 -9.49 -11.70
C ARG A 153 2.36 -9.01 -13.11
N TRP A 154 2.35 -7.72 -13.34
CA TRP A 154 2.53 -7.09 -14.65
C TRP A 154 1.66 -7.71 -15.75
N ASN A 155 0.41 -7.99 -15.43
CA ASN A 155 -0.57 -8.63 -16.34
C ASN A 155 -1.11 -7.62 -17.37
N LEU A 156 -0.23 -7.02 -18.17
CA LEU A 156 -0.60 -5.97 -19.13
C LEU A 156 -1.77 -6.38 -20.05
N ASN A 157 -1.76 -7.61 -20.58
CA ASN A 157 -2.74 -8.02 -21.58
C ASN A 157 -4.08 -8.46 -20.98
N GLY A 158 -4.08 -8.95 -19.75
CA GLY A 158 -5.25 -9.50 -19.07
C GLY A 158 -5.73 -8.67 -17.88
N ALA A 159 -5.08 -7.54 -17.58
CA ALA A 159 -5.42 -6.74 -16.40
C ALA A 159 -6.90 -6.34 -16.39
N ARG A 160 -7.54 -6.57 -15.26
CA ARG A 160 -8.88 -6.11 -14.99
C ARG A 160 -8.87 -4.60 -14.77
N LEU A 161 -9.58 -3.88 -15.61
CA LEU A 161 -9.79 -2.44 -15.49
C LEU A 161 -11.07 -2.19 -14.72
N ILE A 162 -10.99 -1.36 -13.68
CA ILE A 162 -12.11 -1.03 -12.79
C ILE A 162 -12.19 0.47 -12.54
N GLY A 163 -13.40 0.94 -12.22
CA GLY A 163 -13.70 2.35 -12.01
C GLY A 163 -14.69 2.90 -13.04
N GLY A 164 -15.39 3.98 -12.66
CA GLY A 164 -16.45 4.56 -13.48
C GLY A 164 -15.97 5.26 -14.76
N GLY A 165 -14.68 5.57 -14.85
CA GLY A 165 -14.05 6.21 -16.01
C GLY A 165 -13.46 5.24 -17.05
N CYS A 166 -13.54 3.92 -16.81
CA CYS A 166 -13.06 2.95 -17.80
C CYS A 166 -13.99 2.90 -19.01
N GLN A 167 -13.44 3.21 -20.20
CA GLN A 167 -14.20 3.23 -21.44
C GLN A 167 -14.22 1.86 -22.10
N ALA A 168 -15.41 1.31 -22.34
CA ALA A 168 -15.58 0.08 -23.08
C ALA A 168 -15.03 0.21 -24.53
N GLY A 169 -14.37 -0.84 -25.01
CA GLY A 169 -13.75 -0.84 -26.35
C GLY A 169 -12.37 -0.17 -26.43
N HIS A 170 -11.90 0.45 -25.34
CA HIS A 170 -10.59 1.09 -25.27
C HIS A 170 -9.62 0.44 -24.25
N GLU A 171 -9.94 -0.78 -23.79
CA GLU A 171 -9.22 -1.45 -22.69
C GLU A 171 -7.72 -1.58 -22.97
N ASN A 172 -7.34 -1.99 -24.19
CA ASN A 172 -5.92 -2.15 -24.53
C ASN A 172 -5.15 -0.81 -24.48
N ARG A 173 -5.76 0.26 -24.99
CA ARG A 173 -5.16 1.61 -24.92
C ARG A 173 -5.03 2.07 -23.48
N THR A 174 -6.03 1.81 -22.65
CA THR A 174 -6.05 2.13 -21.22
C THR A 174 -4.96 1.35 -20.48
N ARG A 175 -4.82 0.04 -20.72
CA ARG A 175 -3.75 -0.77 -20.13
C ARG A 175 -2.36 -0.22 -20.47
N VAL A 176 -2.11 0.12 -21.73
CA VAL A 176 -0.82 0.71 -22.14
C VAL A 176 -0.53 2.03 -21.40
N LYS A 177 -1.54 2.85 -21.12
CA LYS A 177 -1.38 4.07 -20.31
C LYS A 177 -1.03 3.76 -18.86
N LEU A 178 -1.60 2.70 -18.28
CA LEU A 178 -1.47 2.36 -16.85
C LEU A 178 -0.21 1.53 -16.53
N PHE A 179 0.25 0.67 -17.46
CA PHE A 179 1.44 -0.18 -17.29
C PHE A 179 2.70 0.47 -17.87
N ARG A 180 3.14 1.55 -17.23
CA ARG A 180 4.28 2.33 -17.71
C ARG A 180 5.60 1.80 -17.15
N VAL A 181 6.65 1.79 -17.97
CA VAL A 181 8.02 1.36 -17.60
C VAL A 181 8.99 2.54 -17.37
N ASP A 182 8.48 3.75 -17.33
CA ASP A 182 9.26 4.98 -17.21
C ASP A 182 8.66 5.96 -16.19
N THR A 183 7.90 5.42 -15.24
CA THR A 183 7.34 6.20 -14.14
C THR A 183 8.46 6.88 -13.35
N ALA A 184 8.22 8.10 -12.93
CA ALA A 184 9.11 8.77 -12.00
C ALA A 184 9.25 7.94 -10.70
N MET A 185 10.42 8.02 -10.09
CA MET A 185 10.64 7.40 -8.78
C MET A 185 9.64 7.97 -7.77
N PRO A 186 8.82 7.11 -7.12
CA PRO A 186 7.95 7.58 -6.06
C PRO A 186 8.78 8.15 -4.90
N PRO A 187 8.32 9.21 -4.23
CA PRO A 187 9.05 9.79 -3.10
C PRO A 187 9.35 8.77 -2.01
N GLY A 188 10.64 8.64 -1.64
CA GLY A 188 11.10 7.70 -0.62
C GLY A 188 11.28 6.25 -1.08
N CYS A 189 11.05 5.92 -2.37
CA CYS A 189 11.08 4.55 -2.88
C CYS A 189 12.17 4.36 -3.95
N PRO A 190 13.47 4.33 -3.57
CA PRO A 190 14.56 4.39 -4.53
C PRO A 190 14.94 3.04 -5.15
N ILE A 191 14.31 1.95 -4.77
CA ILE A 191 14.67 0.60 -5.23
C ILE A 191 14.07 0.36 -6.61
N LYS A 192 14.92 0.18 -7.61
CA LYS A 192 14.53 -0.12 -8.99
C LYS A 192 14.36 -1.62 -9.18
N ALA A 193 13.32 -2.04 -9.90
CA ALA A 193 13.17 -3.43 -10.28
C ALA A 193 12.87 -3.63 -11.76
N LYS A 194 13.36 -4.74 -12.27
CA LYS A 194 13.09 -5.26 -13.61
C LYS A 194 12.40 -6.59 -13.52
N LEU A 195 11.31 -6.76 -14.26
CA LEU A 195 10.62 -8.03 -14.39
C LEU A 195 11.49 -9.07 -15.08
N ALA A 196 11.33 -10.32 -14.68
CA ALA A 196 11.96 -11.44 -15.36
C ALA A 196 11.30 -11.64 -16.74
N LEU A 197 12.12 -11.80 -17.78
CA LEU A 197 11.62 -12.05 -19.14
C LEU A 197 11.12 -13.49 -19.33
N ARG A 198 11.43 -14.39 -18.39
CA ARG A 198 11.06 -15.82 -18.41
C ARG A 198 10.71 -16.24 -16.99
N ALA A 199 9.89 -17.28 -16.85
CA ALA A 199 9.61 -17.90 -15.57
C ALA A 199 10.89 -18.54 -15.01
N VAL A 200 11.42 -17.97 -13.92
CA VAL A 200 12.71 -18.38 -13.29
C VAL A 200 12.57 -18.57 -11.77
N GLY A 201 11.33 -18.72 -11.29
CA GLY A 201 11.05 -18.89 -9.85
C GLY A 201 11.03 -17.60 -9.02
N TYR A 202 11.09 -16.45 -9.68
CA TYR A 202 10.92 -15.13 -9.07
C TYR A 202 10.31 -14.17 -10.11
N GLU A 203 9.59 -13.13 -9.63
CA GLU A 203 8.92 -12.15 -10.50
C GLU A 203 9.91 -11.24 -11.23
N GLY A 204 11.04 -10.94 -10.60
CA GLY A 204 12.04 -10.05 -11.18
C GLY A 204 13.27 -9.85 -10.30
N ILE A 205 14.06 -8.86 -10.64
CA ILE A 205 15.31 -8.52 -9.96
C ILE A 205 15.24 -7.06 -9.50
N TYR A 206 15.45 -6.81 -8.21
CA TYR A 206 15.58 -5.45 -7.69
C TYR A 206 17.02 -5.03 -7.47
N HIS A 207 17.25 -3.72 -7.56
CA HIS A 207 18.55 -3.06 -7.48
C HIS A 207 18.47 -1.93 -6.46
N LEU A 208 19.31 -2.01 -5.42
CA LEU A 208 19.48 -0.92 -4.45
C LEU A 208 20.30 0.23 -5.04
N PRO A 209 20.16 1.46 -4.55
CA PRO A 209 21.01 2.58 -4.94
C PRO A 209 22.52 2.31 -4.78
N SER A 210 22.90 1.49 -3.79
CA SER A 210 24.28 1.05 -3.54
C SER A 210 24.80 0.01 -4.53
N CYS A 211 23.95 -0.64 -5.31
CA CYS A 211 24.38 -1.68 -6.25
C CYS A 211 25.12 -1.11 -7.46
N GLY A 212 26.22 -1.74 -7.87
CA GLY A 212 26.97 -1.35 -9.08
C GLY A 212 26.15 -1.39 -10.38
N SER A 213 25.06 -2.15 -10.40
CA SER A 213 24.13 -2.23 -11.54
C SER A 213 23.04 -1.15 -11.54
N TYR A 214 22.83 -0.42 -10.44
CA TYR A 214 21.70 0.51 -10.27
C TYR A 214 21.61 1.56 -11.39
N ARG A 215 22.74 2.17 -11.74
CA ARG A 215 22.81 3.20 -12.81
C ARG A 215 22.53 2.63 -14.21
N ARG A 216 22.71 1.32 -14.42
CA ARG A 216 22.47 0.65 -15.70
C ARG A 216 20.98 0.39 -15.92
N VAL A 217 20.18 0.29 -14.85
CA VAL A 217 18.72 0.18 -14.95
C VAL A 217 18.15 1.56 -15.28
N LYS A 218 18.00 1.84 -16.57
CA LYS A 218 17.48 3.14 -17.06
C LYS A 218 15.96 3.25 -16.98
N ARG A 219 15.24 2.14 -17.19
CA ARG A 219 13.77 2.08 -17.21
C ARG A 219 13.35 0.96 -16.26
N ALA A 220 12.98 1.31 -15.04
CA ALA A 220 12.43 0.38 -14.09
C ALA A 220 11.02 -0.05 -14.54
N ASN A 221 10.65 -1.31 -14.29
CA ASN A 221 9.27 -1.73 -14.42
C ASN A 221 8.50 -1.43 -13.13
N ARG A 222 9.17 -1.60 -11.99
CA ARG A 222 8.62 -1.39 -10.66
C ARG A 222 9.58 -0.58 -9.80
N TRP A 223 9.03 0.07 -8.79
CA TRP A 223 9.75 0.78 -7.74
C TRP A 223 9.31 0.25 -6.38
N PHE A 224 10.23 0.17 -5.43
CA PHE A 224 9.94 -0.25 -4.06
C PHE A 224 10.57 0.71 -3.05
N CYS A 225 9.90 0.87 -1.91
CA CYS A 225 10.37 1.72 -0.82
C CYS A 225 11.37 0.99 0.08
N SER A 226 11.21 -0.34 0.22
CA SER A 226 12.09 -1.19 1.03
C SER A 226 12.46 -2.48 0.29
N GLU A 227 13.52 -3.16 0.76
CA GLU A 227 13.86 -4.51 0.29
C GLU A 227 12.77 -5.51 0.68
N GLU A 228 12.11 -5.27 1.80
CA GLU A 228 11.03 -6.08 2.34
C GLU A 228 9.83 -6.11 1.39
N ASP A 229 9.45 -4.93 0.87
CA ASP A 229 8.37 -4.84 -0.13
C ASP A 229 8.75 -5.59 -1.42
N ALA A 230 9.98 -5.40 -1.91
CA ALA A 230 10.44 -6.08 -3.11
C ALA A 230 10.44 -7.62 -2.96
N LEU A 231 10.87 -8.12 -1.80
CA LEU A 231 10.85 -9.56 -1.48
C LEU A 231 9.40 -10.08 -1.34
N ALA A 232 8.52 -9.31 -0.72
CA ALA A 232 7.11 -9.66 -0.58
C ALA A 232 6.38 -9.77 -1.93
N GLU A 233 6.82 -8.98 -2.91
CA GLU A 233 6.34 -9.03 -4.29
C GLU A 233 7.04 -10.11 -5.15
N GLY A 234 7.85 -10.98 -4.54
CA GLY A 234 8.52 -12.07 -5.24
C GLY A 234 9.76 -11.69 -6.04
N PHE A 235 10.28 -10.48 -5.85
CA PHE A 235 11.53 -10.06 -6.49
C PHE A 235 12.75 -10.52 -5.69
N ARG A 236 13.84 -10.82 -6.35
CA ARG A 236 15.11 -11.13 -5.71
C ARG A 236 16.14 -10.01 -5.88
N LYS A 237 17.07 -9.92 -4.95
CA LYS A 237 18.19 -8.98 -5.01
C LYS A 237 19.09 -9.28 -6.22
N ALA A 238 19.59 -8.23 -6.88
CA ALA A 238 20.60 -8.38 -7.92
C ALA A 238 21.92 -8.90 -7.34
N LEU A 239 22.57 -9.83 -8.02
CA LEU A 239 23.85 -10.41 -7.57
C LEU A 239 25.00 -9.39 -7.48
N THR A 240 24.84 -8.24 -8.11
CA THR A 240 25.80 -7.11 -8.07
C THR A 240 25.62 -6.22 -6.84
N CYS A 241 24.62 -6.48 -6.00
CA CYS A 241 24.40 -5.82 -4.72
C CYS A 241 25.12 -6.62 -3.64
N ARG A 242 26.24 -6.13 -3.18
CA ARG A 242 27.00 -6.67 -2.05
C ARG A 242 26.57 -6.01 -0.75
#